data_36a05ee96096321975374a4f4170ece4
#
_entry.id   36a05ee96096321975374a4f4170ece4
#
_cell.length_a   1.000
_cell.length_b   1.000
_cell.length_c   1.000
_cell.angle_alpha   90.00
_cell.angle_beta   90.00
_cell.angle_gamma   90.00
#
_symmetry.space_group_name_H-M   'P 1'
#
loop_
_entity.id
_entity.type
_entity.pdbx_description
1 polymer ?
#
loop_
_entity_poly.entity_id
_entity_poly.type
_entity_poly.pdbx_seq_one_letter_code
_entity_poly.pdbx_strand_id
1 'polypeptide(L)'
;MFVFNNDVTATNCEPGVTRKILSYSEELMMCEIHFEKVAKGNFHSPDHLQITYIAQGSFEFTIGDETKIVNQGDSVYMPSGVRHGVTCLSEGILVDVFNPMRKDFLQ
;
A
#
# COMPACT_ATOMS: atom_id res chain seq x y z
N MET A 1 -19.71 4.82 -6.51
CA MET A 1 -19.75 4.46 -5.10
C MET A 1 -19.42 3.01 -4.82
N PHE A 2 -19.80 2.13 -5.70
CA PHE A 2 -19.36 0.73 -5.58
C PHE A 2 -18.24 0.47 -6.56
N VAL A 3 -17.19 -0.24 -6.11
CA VAL A 3 -16.10 -0.71 -6.95
C VAL A 3 -15.97 -2.21 -6.74
N PHE A 4 -16.09 -2.97 -7.82
CA PHE A 4 -15.93 -4.42 -7.76
C PHE A 4 -14.51 -4.79 -8.18
N ASN A 5 -13.82 -5.52 -7.32
CA ASN A 5 -12.40 -5.83 -7.52
C ASN A 5 -12.10 -6.45 -8.88
N ASN A 6 -12.97 -7.34 -9.36
CA ASN A 6 -12.78 -8.03 -10.63
C ASN A 6 -12.87 -7.10 -11.85
N ASP A 7 -13.46 -5.92 -11.69
CA ASP A 7 -13.60 -4.94 -12.77
C ASP A 7 -12.43 -3.98 -12.84
N VAL A 8 -11.53 -4.03 -11.85
CA VAL A 8 -10.39 -3.11 -11.76
C VAL A 8 -9.16 -3.75 -12.39
N THR A 9 -8.53 -3.02 -13.31
CA THR A 9 -7.28 -3.47 -13.93
C THR A 9 -6.11 -3.17 -13.02
N ALA A 10 -5.27 -4.18 -12.79
CA ALA A 10 -4.05 -4.00 -12.01
C ALA A 10 -2.98 -3.28 -12.84
N THR A 11 -2.23 -2.40 -12.19
CA THR A 11 -1.11 -1.67 -12.77
C THR A 11 0.18 -2.20 -12.17
N ASN A 12 1.19 -2.46 -13.00
CA ASN A 12 2.52 -2.82 -12.52
C ASN A 12 3.18 -1.56 -11.96
N CYS A 13 3.68 -1.65 -10.72
CA CYS A 13 4.32 -0.53 -10.02
C CYS A 13 5.82 -0.68 -9.98
N GLU A 14 6.26 -1.85 -9.52
CA GLU A 14 7.66 -2.22 -9.34
C GLU A 14 7.77 -3.72 -9.64
N PRO A 15 8.99 -4.27 -9.83
CA PRO A 15 9.12 -5.70 -10.03
C PRO A 15 8.43 -6.50 -8.92
N GLY A 16 7.47 -7.36 -9.28
CA GLY A 16 6.73 -8.18 -8.34
C GLY A 16 5.65 -7.45 -7.57
N VAL A 17 5.31 -6.22 -7.93
CA VAL A 17 4.30 -5.42 -7.23
C VAL A 17 3.26 -4.89 -8.21
N THR A 18 1.99 -5.20 -7.96
CA THR A 18 0.88 -4.67 -8.75
C THR A 18 -0.10 -3.94 -7.84
N ARG A 19 -0.80 -2.95 -8.40
CA ARG A 19 -1.73 -2.11 -7.66
C ARG A 19 -3.07 -2.04 -8.37
N LYS A 20 -4.14 -2.17 -7.57
CA LYS A 20 -5.50 -1.85 -8.00
C LYS A 20 -5.98 -0.65 -7.20
N ILE A 21 -6.50 0.36 -7.88
CA ILE A 21 -7.18 1.48 -7.21
C ILE A 21 -8.63 1.06 -7.04
N LEU A 22 -9.08 0.99 -5.78
CA LEU A 22 -10.45 0.65 -5.44
C LEU A 22 -11.29 1.92 -5.30
N SER A 23 -12.11 2.02 -4.27
CA SER A 23 -12.95 3.21 -4.07
C SER A 23 -12.11 4.42 -3.71
N TYR A 24 -12.47 5.58 -4.27
CA TYR A 24 -11.79 6.82 -3.92
C TYR A 24 -12.66 8.04 -4.17
N SER A 25 -12.28 9.12 -3.52
CA SER A 25 -12.76 10.48 -3.74
C SER A 25 -11.55 11.39 -3.66
N GLU A 26 -11.74 12.70 -3.75
CA GLU A 26 -10.62 13.63 -3.59
C GLU A 26 -9.97 13.53 -2.21
N GLU A 27 -10.74 13.14 -1.21
CA GLU A 27 -10.31 13.12 0.19
C GLU A 27 -9.74 11.78 0.65
N LEU A 28 -10.16 10.68 0.03
CA LEU A 28 -9.75 9.34 0.42
C LEU A 28 -9.54 8.46 -0.80
N MET A 29 -8.57 7.57 -0.69
CA MET A 29 -8.33 6.57 -1.74
C MET A 29 -7.94 5.25 -1.10
N MET A 30 -8.56 4.17 -1.55
CA MET A 30 -8.18 2.82 -1.15
C MET A 30 -7.52 2.10 -2.32
N CYS A 31 -6.37 1.49 -2.06
CA CYS A 31 -5.63 0.70 -3.03
C CYS A 31 -5.35 -0.69 -2.48
N GLU A 32 -5.37 -1.68 -3.35
CA GLU A 32 -4.97 -3.04 -3.03
C GLU A 32 -3.67 -3.33 -3.76
N ILE A 33 -2.64 -3.70 -3.02
CA ILE A 33 -1.30 -3.91 -3.55
C ILE A 33 -0.92 -5.37 -3.37
N HIS A 34 -0.59 -6.05 -4.46
CA HIS A 34 -0.16 -7.43 -4.47
C HIS A 34 1.36 -7.50 -4.59
N PHE A 35 1.98 -8.27 -3.70
CA PHE A 35 3.43 -8.44 -3.67
C PHE A 35 3.81 -9.90 -3.89
N GLU A 36 4.74 -10.15 -4.78
CA GLU A 36 5.44 -11.43 -4.85
C GLU A 36 6.47 -11.49 -3.71
N LYS A 37 6.85 -12.71 -3.33
CA LYS A 37 7.88 -12.91 -2.31
C LYS A 37 9.17 -12.17 -2.69
N VAL A 38 9.79 -11.54 -1.71
CA VAL A 38 10.99 -10.69 -1.78
C VAL A 38 10.83 -9.40 -2.58
N ALA A 39 9.66 -9.11 -3.11
CA ALA A 39 9.41 -7.82 -3.76
C ALA A 39 9.45 -6.68 -2.74
N LYS A 40 9.89 -5.52 -3.20
CA LYS A 40 10.04 -4.34 -2.34
C LYS A 40 9.19 -3.19 -2.85
N GLY A 41 8.60 -2.45 -1.92
CA GLY A 41 7.89 -1.23 -2.19
C GLY A 41 8.58 -0.06 -1.52
N ASN A 42 8.77 1.01 -2.27
CA ASN A 42 9.35 2.25 -1.77
C ASN A 42 8.26 3.31 -1.88
N PHE A 43 7.49 3.46 -0.81
CA PHE A 43 6.37 4.38 -0.81
C PHE A 43 6.78 5.66 -0.10
N HIS A 44 7.14 6.66 -0.87
CA HIS A 44 7.44 7.99 -0.34
C HIS A 44 6.31 8.92 -0.75
N SER A 45 5.54 9.36 0.23
CA SER A 45 4.38 10.19 -0.01
C SER A 45 4.32 11.30 1.05
N PRO A 46 5.17 12.35 0.88
CA PRO A 46 5.32 13.38 1.92
C PRO A 46 4.04 14.15 2.22
N ASP A 47 3.12 14.24 1.26
CA ASP A 47 1.91 15.06 1.39
C ASP A 47 0.66 14.24 1.75
N HIS A 48 0.82 12.98 2.10
CA HIS A 48 -0.32 12.09 2.37
C HIS A 48 -0.21 11.44 3.73
N LEU A 49 -1.36 11.31 4.39
CA LEU A 49 -1.51 10.37 5.49
C LEU A 49 -1.83 9.02 4.91
N GLN A 50 -1.30 7.96 5.49
CA GLN A 50 -1.52 6.60 5.00
C GLN A 50 -1.73 5.63 6.14
N ILE A 51 -2.72 4.75 5.97
CA ILE A 51 -2.89 3.56 6.80
C ILE A 51 -2.78 2.36 5.88
N THR A 52 -2.04 1.35 6.31
CA THR A 52 -1.90 0.09 5.58
C THR A 52 -2.39 -1.04 6.45
N TYR A 53 -3.27 -1.87 5.90
CA TYR A 53 -3.74 -3.11 6.52
C TYR A 53 -3.12 -4.28 5.79
N ILE A 54 -2.58 -5.25 6.54
CA ILE A 54 -1.99 -6.45 5.98
C ILE A 54 -3.09 -7.47 5.78
N ALA A 55 -3.59 -7.58 4.55
CA ALA A 55 -4.69 -8.48 4.23
C ALA A 55 -4.23 -9.93 4.07
N GLN A 56 -2.98 -10.14 3.67
CA GLN A 56 -2.41 -11.46 3.47
C GLN A 56 -0.89 -11.38 3.54
N GLY A 57 -0.26 -12.42 4.08
CA GLY A 57 1.21 -12.55 4.06
C GLY A 57 1.90 -11.86 5.22
N SER A 58 3.22 -11.74 5.09
CA SER A 58 4.10 -11.12 6.08
C SER A 58 5.04 -10.15 5.39
N PHE A 59 5.30 -9.03 6.06
CA PHE A 59 6.10 -7.95 5.50
C PHE A 59 7.03 -7.38 6.55
N GLU A 60 8.19 -6.92 6.11
CA GLU A 60 9.07 -6.11 6.94
C GLU A 60 8.85 -4.65 6.56
N PHE A 61 8.36 -3.85 7.51
CA PHE A 61 8.10 -2.43 7.33
C PHE A 61 9.15 -1.59 8.03
N THR A 62 9.64 -0.57 7.34
CA THR A 62 10.49 0.46 7.93
C THR A 62 9.75 1.79 7.86
N ILE A 63 9.57 2.44 9.01
CA ILE A 63 8.94 3.75 9.13
C ILE A 63 9.88 4.62 9.92
N GLY A 64 10.49 5.63 9.24
CA GLY A 64 11.56 6.40 9.85
C GLY A 64 12.70 5.48 10.23
N ASP A 65 13.03 5.45 11.51
CA ASP A 65 14.13 4.63 12.05
C ASP A 65 13.66 3.29 12.62
N GLU A 66 12.37 3.00 12.55
CA GLU A 66 11.79 1.80 13.15
C GLU A 66 11.49 0.75 12.09
N THR A 67 11.97 -0.47 12.31
CA THR A 67 11.71 -1.61 11.42
C THR A 67 11.07 -2.72 12.21
N LYS A 68 9.93 -3.24 11.72
CA LYS A 68 9.20 -4.33 12.34
C LYS A 68 8.63 -5.27 11.30
N ILE A 69 8.41 -6.52 11.71
CA ILE A 69 7.68 -7.50 10.91
C ILE A 69 6.21 -7.41 11.28
N VAL A 70 5.36 -7.31 10.26
CA VAL A 70 3.91 -7.29 10.40
C VAL A 70 3.31 -8.45 9.64
N ASN A 71 2.21 -8.98 10.14
CA ASN A 71 1.56 -10.17 9.62
C ASN A 71 0.10 -9.89 9.29
N GLN A 72 -0.54 -10.86 8.65
CA GLN A 72 -1.96 -10.76 8.32
C GLN A 72 -2.78 -10.29 9.53
N GLY A 73 -3.59 -9.26 9.33
CA GLY A 73 -4.42 -8.68 10.38
C GLY A 73 -3.81 -7.47 11.08
N ASP A 74 -2.52 -7.24 10.90
CA ASP A 74 -1.84 -6.08 11.50
C ASP A 74 -2.07 -4.83 10.64
N SER A 75 -1.85 -3.66 11.22
CA SER A 75 -1.94 -2.41 10.50
C SER A 75 -0.83 -1.45 10.89
N VAL A 76 -0.54 -0.52 9.99
CA VAL A 76 0.54 0.43 10.15
C VAL A 76 0.02 1.82 9.79
N TYR A 77 0.35 2.82 10.62
CA TYR A 77 0.06 4.22 10.33
C TYR A 77 1.35 4.92 9.90
N MET A 78 1.29 5.62 8.79
CA MET A 78 2.42 6.38 8.27
C MET A 78 2.04 7.86 8.20
N PRO A 79 2.60 8.69 9.10
CA PRO A 79 2.35 10.13 9.06
C PRO A 79 2.88 10.75 7.79
N SER A 80 2.30 11.89 7.42
CA SER A 80 2.81 12.69 6.30
C SER A 80 4.27 13.05 6.52
N GLY A 81 5.07 12.97 5.46
CA GLY A 81 6.48 13.37 5.50
C GLY A 81 7.44 12.31 6.02
N VAL A 82 6.95 11.20 6.53
CA VAL A 82 7.80 10.14 7.06
C VAL A 82 8.21 9.19 5.93
N ARG A 83 9.51 8.93 5.87
CA ARG A 83 10.06 7.98 4.92
C ARG A 83 9.70 6.56 5.34
N HIS A 84 9.26 5.74 4.40
CA HIS A 84 8.91 4.35 4.69
C HIS A 84 9.19 3.45 3.51
N GLY A 85 9.33 2.17 3.80
CA GLY A 85 9.53 1.13 2.81
C GLY A 85 9.04 -0.20 3.32
N VAL A 86 8.88 -1.16 2.42
CA VAL A 86 8.38 -2.48 2.75
C VAL A 86 9.08 -3.54 1.93
N THR A 87 9.33 -4.70 2.55
CA THR A 87 9.81 -5.90 1.86
C THR A 87 8.84 -7.03 2.14
N CYS A 88 8.38 -7.69 1.09
CA CYS A 88 7.48 -8.84 1.21
C CYS A 88 8.28 -10.07 1.62
N LEU A 89 7.93 -10.66 2.75
CA LEU A 89 8.59 -11.87 3.27
C LEU A 89 7.90 -13.14 2.78
N SER A 90 6.59 -13.09 2.60
CA SER A 90 5.81 -14.14 1.97
C SER A 90 4.77 -13.48 1.07
N GLU A 91 4.50 -14.07 -0.09
CA GLU A 91 3.53 -13.52 -1.03
C GLU A 91 2.32 -12.96 -0.29
N GLY A 92 1.95 -11.73 -0.59
CA GLY A 92 0.96 -11.06 0.22
C GLY A 92 0.22 -9.91 -0.45
N ILE A 93 -0.71 -9.36 0.32
CA ILE A 93 -1.59 -8.29 -0.12
C ILE A 93 -1.66 -7.24 0.98
N LEU A 94 -1.39 -6.00 0.60
CA LEU A 94 -1.60 -4.83 1.44
C LEU A 94 -2.82 -4.05 0.94
N VAL A 95 -3.56 -3.48 1.88
CA VAL A 95 -4.61 -2.52 1.57
C VAL A 95 -4.16 -1.17 2.11
N ASP A 96 -3.97 -0.21 1.22
CA ASP A 96 -3.54 1.15 1.57
C ASP A 96 -4.71 2.10 1.50
N VAL A 97 -4.81 2.98 2.50
CA VAL A 97 -5.78 4.07 2.51
C VAL A 97 -5.01 5.38 2.63
N PHE A 98 -5.26 6.29 1.68
CA PHE A 98 -4.59 7.59 1.61
C PHE A 98 -5.56 8.74 1.85
N ASN A 99 -5.08 9.79 2.50
CA ASN A 99 -5.75 11.07 2.63
C ASN A 99 -4.73 12.19 2.35
N PRO A 100 -4.95 13.04 1.36
CA PRO A 100 -5.97 12.94 0.30
C PRO A 100 -5.62 11.85 -0.71
N MET A 101 -6.39 11.76 -1.79
CA MET A 101 -6.12 10.76 -2.83
C MET A 101 -4.75 10.98 -3.47
N ARG A 102 -4.16 9.90 -3.94
CA ARG A 102 -2.91 9.92 -4.70
C ARG A 102 -3.23 10.24 -6.16
N LYS A 103 -3.19 11.53 -6.52
CA LYS A 103 -3.45 11.97 -7.90
C LYS A 103 -2.48 11.36 -8.89
N ASP A 104 -1.26 11.14 -8.47
CA ASP A 104 -0.22 10.54 -9.30
C ASP A 104 -0.58 9.12 -9.73
N PHE A 105 -1.41 8.41 -8.96
CA PHE A 105 -1.87 7.07 -9.35
C PHE A 105 -2.91 7.10 -10.47
N LEU A 106 -3.57 8.22 -10.67
CA LEU A 106 -4.64 8.37 -11.66
C LEU A 106 -4.16 8.84 -13.04
N GLN A 107 -2.89 9.07 -13.19
CA GLN A 107 -2.28 9.53 -14.43
C GLN A 107 -1.89 8.38 -15.34
#